data_0339afd73680e816e205d257f24c60ec
#
_entry.id   0339afd73680e816e205d257f24c60ec
#
_cell.length_a   1.000
_cell.length_b   1.000
_cell.length_c   1.000
_cell.angle_alpha   90.00
_cell.angle_beta   90.00
_cell.angle_gamma   90.00
#
_symmetry.space_group_name_H-M   'P 1'
#
loop_
_entity.id
_entity.type
_entity.pdbx_description
1 polymer ?
#
loop_
_entity_poly.entity_id
_entity_poly.type
_entity_poly.pdbx_seq_one_letter_code
_entity_poly.pdbx_strand_id
1 'polypeptide(L)'
;MSAPVMWLLLFLAVVLALLVAVLTHTRFTPRKIAVIGMMAALSFVAYEFFRIPNVLGTGSSFHLGNTFTSLTALLLDGVSGGLAGAIGLALADVVAGDPGYAVTTFILKFIIGLACGWCAKNVFKLHQLDPKTTPRGKYLLAVTGSAFSG
;
A
#
# COMPACT_ATOMS: atom_id res chain seq x y z
N MET A 1 -1.44 -25.59 -3.16
CA MET A 1 -1.03 -25.09 -4.50
C MET A 1 0.43 -25.46 -4.73
N SER A 2 0.78 -25.80 -5.97
CA SER A 2 2.18 -26.05 -6.31
C SER A 2 2.97 -24.75 -6.40
N ALA A 3 4.27 -24.77 -6.06
CA ALA A 3 5.13 -23.58 -6.11
C ALA A 3 5.11 -22.85 -7.47
N PRO A 4 5.13 -23.52 -8.63
CA PRO A 4 5.08 -22.83 -9.92
C PRO A 4 3.76 -22.08 -10.16
N VAL A 5 2.64 -22.59 -9.64
CA VAL A 5 1.33 -21.91 -9.74
C VAL A 5 1.32 -20.63 -8.92
N MET A 6 1.90 -20.63 -7.72
CA MET A 6 2.02 -19.43 -6.88
C MET A 6 2.84 -18.34 -7.55
N TRP A 7 3.98 -18.69 -8.14
CA TRP A 7 4.81 -17.75 -8.88
C TRP A 7 4.12 -17.18 -10.11
N LEU A 8 3.35 -18.03 -10.82
CA LEU A 8 2.56 -17.61 -11.96
C LEU A 8 1.46 -16.60 -11.55
N LEU A 9 0.76 -16.89 -10.45
CA LEU A 9 -0.28 -16.00 -9.92
C LEU A 9 0.31 -14.67 -9.43
N LEU A 10 1.45 -14.70 -8.78
CA LEU A 10 2.15 -13.49 -8.35
C LEU A 10 2.58 -12.64 -9.57
N PHE A 11 3.15 -13.28 -10.57
CA PHE A 11 3.51 -12.61 -11.83
C PHE A 11 2.28 -11.98 -12.50
N LEU A 12 1.17 -12.71 -12.58
CA LEU A 12 -0.09 -12.20 -13.13
C LEU A 12 -0.61 -11.00 -12.33
N ALA A 13 -0.54 -11.05 -10.99
CA ALA A 13 -0.93 -9.95 -10.12
C ALA A 13 -0.08 -8.68 -10.34
N VAL A 14 1.23 -8.85 -10.50
CA VAL A 14 2.15 -7.75 -10.83
C VAL A 14 1.82 -7.14 -12.18
N VAL A 15 1.60 -7.97 -13.21
CA VAL A 15 1.22 -7.50 -14.55
C VAL A 15 -0.10 -6.75 -14.51
N LEU A 16 -1.09 -7.25 -13.77
CA LEU A 16 -2.38 -6.58 -13.59
C LEU A 16 -2.22 -5.22 -12.90
N ALA A 17 -1.39 -5.14 -11.86
CA ALA A 17 -1.10 -3.89 -11.17
C ALA A 17 -0.43 -2.86 -12.09
N LEU A 18 0.52 -3.30 -12.92
CA LEU A 18 1.17 -2.44 -13.90
C LEU A 18 0.18 -2.00 -15.00
N LEU A 19 -0.73 -2.88 -15.41
CA LEU A 19 -1.79 -2.53 -16.35
C LEU A 19 -2.71 -1.45 -15.81
N VAL A 20 -3.12 -1.57 -14.54
CA VAL A 20 -3.91 -0.53 -13.85
C VAL A 20 -3.13 0.78 -13.79
N ALA A 21 -1.82 0.75 -13.51
CA ALA A 21 -0.97 1.93 -13.51
C ALA A 21 -0.96 2.63 -14.88
N VAL A 22 -0.87 1.86 -15.96
CA VAL A 22 -0.92 2.39 -17.34
C VAL A 22 -2.30 2.97 -17.65
N LEU A 23 -3.38 2.26 -17.32
CA LEU A 23 -4.75 2.70 -17.58
C LEU A 23 -5.13 3.97 -16.79
N THR A 24 -4.58 4.15 -15.60
CA THR A 24 -4.78 5.35 -14.79
C THR A 24 -3.85 6.50 -15.16
N HIS A 25 -3.07 6.36 -16.23
CA HIS A 25 -2.09 7.35 -16.69
C HIS A 25 -1.10 7.79 -15.61
N THR A 26 -0.77 6.88 -14.69
CA THR A 26 0.22 7.15 -13.63
C THR A 26 1.61 7.30 -14.25
N ARG A 27 2.21 8.47 -14.10
CA ARG A 27 3.56 8.73 -14.58
C ARG A 27 4.57 8.36 -13.50
N PHE A 28 5.50 7.48 -13.86
CA PHE A 28 6.61 7.11 -13.01
C PHE A 28 7.85 7.91 -13.38
N THR A 29 8.26 8.81 -12.51
CA THR A 29 9.55 9.50 -12.61
C THR A 29 10.60 8.73 -11.82
N PRO A 30 11.92 8.86 -12.11
CA PRO A 30 12.96 8.19 -11.33
C PRO A 30 12.88 8.52 -9.83
N ARG A 31 12.56 9.75 -9.48
CA ARG A 31 12.35 10.17 -8.09
C ARG A 31 11.17 9.44 -7.44
N LYS A 32 10.06 9.30 -8.16
CA LYS A 32 8.87 8.62 -7.69
C LYS A 32 9.12 7.13 -7.46
N ILE A 33 9.83 6.48 -8.39
CA ILE A 33 10.23 5.07 -8.27
C ILE A 33 11.14 4.88 -7.05
N ALA A 34 12.09 5.78 -6.81
CA ALA A 34 12.96 5.73 -5.64
C ALA A 34 12.16 5.83 -4.33
N VAL A 35 11.18 6.72 -4.26
CA VAL A 35 10.30 6.86 -3.09
C VAL A 35 9.45 5.60 -2.89
N ILE A 36 8.89 5.03 -3.95
CA ILE A 36 8.12 3.78 -3.89
C ILE A 36 9.00 2.64 -3.34
N GLY A 37 10.21 2.50 -3.85
CA GLY A 37 11.17 1.50 -3.38
C GLY A 37 11.56 1.68 -1.92
N MET A 38 11.79 2.90 -1.49
CA MET A 38 12.11 3.23 -0.09
C MET A 38 10.91 2.92 0.83
N MET A 39 9.71 3.30 0.44
CA MET A 39 8.50 3.02 1.22
C MET A 39 8.16 1.52 1.25
N ALA A 40 8.43 0.79 0.17
CA ALA A 40 8.32 -0.67 0.16
C ALA A 40 9.29 -1.32 1.14
N ALA A 41 10.55 -0.86 1.18
CA ALA A 41 11.54 -1.32 2.14
C ALA A 41 11.13 -1.00 3.60
N LEU A 42 10.61 0.18 3.86
CA LEU A 42 10.09 0.55 5.18
C LEU A 42 8.87 -0.31 5.58
N SER A 43 7.98 -0.60 4.64
CA SER A 43 6.84 -1.51 4.88
C SER A 43 7.32 -2.93 5.23
N PHE A 44 8.35 -3.42 4.54
CA PHE A 44 8.98 -4.70 4.81
C PHE A 44 9.60 -4.74 6.22
N VAL A 45 10.42 -3.76 6.55
CA VAL A 45 11.07 -3.66 7.86
C VAL A 45 10.04 -3.52 8.98
N ALA A 46 9.01 -2.70 8.78
CA ALA A 46 7.92 -2.53 9.75
C ALA A 46 7.14 -3.83 9.97
N TYR A 47 6.95 -4.64 8.94
CA TYR A 47 6.33 -5.95 9.07
C TYR A 47 7.18 -6.91 9.90
N GLU A 48 8.47 -7.00 9.63
CA GLU A 48 9.38 -7.93 10.31
C GLU A 48 9.66 -7.55 11.77
N PHE A 49 9.89 -6.27 12.05
CA PHE A 49 10.34 -5.83 13.37
C PHE A 49 9.21 -5.36 14.30
N PHE A 50 8.10 -4.88 13.74
CA PHE A 50 6.97 -4.36 14.52
C PHE A 50 5.70 -5.20 14.38
N ARG A 51 5.87 -6.50 14.24
CA ARG A 51 4.75 -7.44 14.21
C ARG A 51 4.27 -7.69 15.64
N ILE A 52 3.10 -7.18 15.97
CA ILE A 52 2.44 -7.43 17.25
C ILE A 52 1.49 -8.62 17.07
N PRO A 53 1.76 -9.78 17.71
CA PRO A 53 0.84 -10.91 17.63
C PRO A 53 -0.51 -10.51 18.22
N ASN A 54 -1.59 -10.91 17.55
CA ASN A 54 -2.93 -10.60 18.02
C ASN A 54 -3.25 -11.46 19.27
N VAL A 55 -3.49 -10.79 20.40
CA VAL A 55 -3.83 -11.43 21.67
C VAL A 55 -5.16 -12.20 21.62
N LEU A 56 -6.00 -11.91 20.62
CA LEU A 56 -7.31 -12.56 20.46
C LEU A 56 -7.28 -13.90 19.72
N GLY A 57 -6.11 -14.42 19.36
CA GLY A 57 -5.95 -15.78 18.79
C GLY A 57 -6.54 -15.98 17.40
N THR A 58 -6.85 -14.92 16.66
CA THR A 58 -7.46 -14.98 15.31
C THR A 58 -6.45 -15.24 14.18
N GLY A 59 -5.18 -15.56 14.49
CA GLY A 59 -4.15 -15.83 13.49
C GLY A 59 -3.67 -14.62 12.70
N SER A 60 -4.28 -13.44 12.86
CA SER A 60 -3.83 -12.22 12.23
C SER A 60 -2.94 -11.40 13.19
N SER A 61 -1.98 -10.68 12.64
CA SER A 61 -1.11 -9.81 13.42
C SER A 61 -1.27 -8.35 12.97
N PHE A 62 -1.27 -7.45 13.93
CA PHE A 62 -1.18 -6.02 13.64
C PHE A 62 0.27 -5.67 13.29
N HIS A 63 0.47 -4.97 12.21
CA HIS A 63 1.79 -4.48 11.81
C HIS A 63 1.70 -3.07 11.20
N LEU A 64 2.77 -2.32 11.36
CA LEU A 64 2.85 -0.95 10.88
C LEU A 64 3.06 -0.82 9.36
N GLY A 65 3.19 -1.94 8.64
CA GLY A 65 3.39 -1.94 7.20
C GLY A 65 2.26 -1.22 6.42
N ASN A 66 1.02 -1.34 6.89
CA ASN A 66 -0.13 -0.64 6.29
C ASN A 66 -0.02 0.88 6.41
N THR A 67 0.61 1.38 7.47
CA THR A 67 0.82 2.83 7.67
C THR A 67 1.66 3.41 6.54
N PHE A 68 2.70 2.72 6.12
CA PHE A 68 3.56 3.16 5.01
C PHE A 68 2.86 3.06 3.66
N THR A 69 1.98 2.07 3.47
CA THR A 69 1.12 1.96 2.29
C THR A 69 0.20 3.17 2.16
N SER A 70 -0.53 3.48 3.23
CA SER A 70 -1.44 4.63 3.27
C SER A 70 -0.69 5.96 3.16
N LEU A 71 0.44 6.09 3.85
CA LEU A 71 1.29 7.29 3.78
C LEU A 71 1.78 7.54 2.35
N THR A 72 2.26 6.51 1.67
CA THR A 72 2.71 6.64 0.28
C THR A 72 1.56 7.00 -0.66
N ALA A 73 0.38 6.41 -0.44
CA ALA A 73 -0.82 6.74 -1.22
C ALA A 73 -1.25 8.21 -1.04
N LEU A 74 -1.08 8.75 0.16
CA LEU A 74 -1.39 10.16 0.46
C LEU A 74 -0.32 11.13 -0.10
N LEU A 75 0.95 10.74 -0.03
CA LEU A 75 2.07 11.59 -0.47
C LEU A 75 2.23 11.63 -1.99
N LEU A 76 2.02 10.53 -2.66
CA LEU A 76 2.19 10.38 -4.10
C LEU A 76 0.83 10.22 -4.80
N ASP A 77 0.35 8.99 -4.83
CA ASP A 77 -0.97 8.60 -5.37
C ASP A 77 -1.33 7.18 -4.95
N GLY A 78 -2.57 6.78 -5.20
CA GLY A 78 -3.08 5.46 -4.81
C GLY A 78 -2.34 4.30 -5.48
N VAL A 79 -1.95 4.45 -6.75
CA VAL A 79 -1.18 3.41 -7.47
C VAL A 79 0.19 3.24 -6.86
N SER A 80 0.89 4.34 -6.59
CA SER A 80 2.23 4.31 -5.96
C SER A 80 2.20 3.74 -4.55
N GLY A 81 1.19 4.12 -3.75
CA GLY A 81 0.98 3.58 -2.41
C GLY A 81 0.65 2.09 -2.45
N GLY A 82 -0.24 1.70 -3.35
CA GLY A 82 -0.58 0.29 -3.57
C GLY A 82 0.63 -0.55 -3.97
N LEU A 83 1.46 -0.06 -4.89
CA LEU A 83 2.68 -0.74 -5.30
C LEU A 83 3.70 -0.85 -4.17
N ALA A 84 3.94 0.22 -3.42
CA ALA A 84 4.87 0.21 -2.30
C ALA A 84 4.45 -0.81 -1.23
N GLY A 85 3.19 -0.80 -0.84
CA GLY A 85 2.65 -1.76 0.13
C GLY A 85 2.61 -3.19 -0.40
N ALA A 86 2.16 -3.37 -1.64
CA ALA A 86 2.08 -4.69 -2.27
C ALA A 86 3.45 -5.34 -2.39
N ILE A 87 4.44 -4.63 -2.89
CA ILE A 87 5.81 -5.15 -3.04
C ILE A 87 6.43 -5.43 -1.67
N GLY A 88 6.40 -4.46 -0.76
CA GLY A 88 7.04 -4.58 0.56
C GLY A 88 6.47 -5.71 1.39
N LEU A 89 5.16 -5.80 1.48
CA LEU A 89 4.49 -6.80 2.32
C LEU A 89 4.42 -8.18 1.66
N ALA A 90 4.29 -8.27 0.34
CA ALA A 90 4.38 -9.56 -0.34
C ALA A 90 5.78 -10.18 -0.23
N LEU A 91 6.84 -9.37 -0.31
CA LEU A 91 8.20 -9.84 -0.05
C LEU A 91 8.37 -10.31 1.39
N ALA A 92 7.78 -9.61 2.36
CA ALA A 92 7.80 -10.03 3.76
C ALA A 92 7.14 -11.39 3.96
N ASP A 93 5.99 -11.65 3.33
CA ASP A 93 5.32 -12.95 3.38
C ASP A 93 6.16 -14.08 2.76
N VAL A 94 6.84 -13.79 1.64
CA VAL A 94 7.77 -14.76 1.02
C VAL A 94 8.93 -15.09 1.95
N VAL A 95 9.54 -14.09 2.59
CA VAL A 95 10.65 -14.28 3.55
C VAL A 95 10.18 -14.99 4.81
N ALA A 96 8.96 -14.72 5.27
CA ALA A 96 8.36 -15.41 6.41
C ALA A 96 8.05 -16.89 6.15
N GLY A 97 8.17 -17.37 4.91
CA GLY A 97 7.96 -18.75 4.53
C GLY A 97 6.55 -19.08 4.05
N ASP A 98 5.71 -18.10 3.87
CA ASP A 98 4.32 -18.24 3.43
C ASP A 98 4.06 -17.63 2.05
N PRO A 99 4.69 -18.13 0.97
CA PRO A 99 4.55 -17.54 -0.36
C PRO A 99 3.12 -17.62 -0.93
N GLY A 100 2.29 -18.52 -0.38
CA GLY A 100 0.86 -18.59 -0.74
C GLY A 100 0.08 -17.34 -0.33
N TYR A 101 0.44 -16.72 0.78
CA TYR A 101 -0.15 -15.46 1.22
C TYR A 101 0.36 -14.25 0.44
N ALA A 102 1.58 -14.31 -0.11
CA ALA A 102 2.18 -13.20 -0.85
C ALA A 102 1.30 -12.71 -2.01
N VAL A 103 0.63 -13.62 -2.73
CA VAL A 103 -0.30 -13.28 -3.82
C VAL A 103 -1.50 -12.51 -3.29
N THR A 104 -2.13 -13.03 -2.24
CA THR A 104 -3.29 -12.40 -1.59
C THR A 104 -2.91 -11.04 -1.01
N THR A 105 -1.77 -10.98 -0.32
CA THR A 105 -1.23 -9.73 0.26
C THR A 105 -0.96 -8.70 -0.84
N PHE A 106 -0.35 -9.11 -1.94
CA PHE A 106 -0.07 -8.20 -3.06
C PHE A 106 -1.36 -7.56 -3.60
N ILE A 107 -2.35 -8.39 -3.94
CA ILE A 107 -3.64 -7.91 -4.49
C ILE A 107 -4.36 -7.02 -3.47
N LEU A 108 -4.46 -7.48 -2.23
CA LEU A 108 -5.16 -6.76 -1.16
C LEU A 108 -4.52 -5.40 -0.88
N LYS A 109 -3.19 -5.34 -0.75
CA LYS A 109 -2.48 -4.09 -0.48
C LYS A 109 -2.51 -3.12 -1.65
N PHE A 110 -2.52 -3.64 -2.86
CA PHE A 110 -2.71 -2.81 -4.04
C PHE A 110 -4.10 -2.16 -4.07
N ILE A 111 -5.15 -2.92 -3.78
CA ILE A 111 -6.53 -2.40 -3.67
C ILE A 111 -6.65 -1.38 -2.54
N ILE A 112 -6.06 -1.65 -1.38
CA ILE A 112 -6.04 -0.71 -0.23
C ILE A 112 -5.38 0.61 -0.63
N GLY A 113 -4.23 0.56 -1.30
CA GLY A 113 -3.55 1.76 -1.77
C GLY A 113 -4.38 2.56 -2.78
N LEU A 114 -5.04 1.86 -3.71
CA LEU A 114 -5.95 2.49 -4.68
C LEU A 114 -7.14 3.15 -3.98
N ALA A 115 -7.78 2.46 -3.04
CA ALA A 115 -8.92 2.98 -2.28
C ALA A 115 -8.53 4.21 -1.46
N CYS A 116 -7.40 4.15 -0.75
CA CYS A 116 -6.87 5.27 0.02
C CYS A 116 -6.59 6.50 -0.87
N GLY A 117 -5.92 6.29 -2.00
CA GLY A 117 -5.61 7.36 -2.94
C GLY A 117 -6.86 7.94 -3.62
N TRP A 118 -7.83 7.09 -3.95
CA TRP A 118 -9.10 7.53 -4.52
C TRP A 118 -9.91 8.39 -3.53
N CYS A 119 -10.00 7.96 -2.27
CA CYS A 119 -10.66 8.74 -1.23
C CYS A 119 -9.94 10.06 -0.97
N ALA A 120 -8.62 10.06 -0.91
CA ALA A 120 -7.83 11.27 -0.73
C ALA A 120 -8.07 12.29 -1.85
N LYS A 121 -8.20 11.81 -3.10
CA LYS A 121 -8.39 12.65 -4.27
C LYS A 121 -9.84 13.09 -4.47
N ASN A 122 -10.79 12.17 -4.37
CA ASN A 122 -12.17 12.40 -4.80
C ASN A 122 -13.12 12.75 -3.65
N VAL A 123 -13.00 12.11 -2.50
CA VAL A 123 -13.87 12.32 -1.34
C VAL A 123 -13.38 13.50 -0.50
N PHE A 124 -12.12 13.46 -0.09
CA PHE A 124 -11.53 14.48 0.79
C PHE A 124 -10.80 15.59 0.05
N LYS A 125 -10.56 15.41 -1.26
CA LYS A 125 -9.86 16.39 -2.12
C LYS A 125 -8.56 16.92 -1.47
N LEU A 126 -7.77 16.02 -0.91
CA LEU A 126 -6.61 16.33 -0.10
C LEU A 126 -5.60 17.20 -0.85
N HIS A 127 -5.41 16.96 -2.15
CA HIS A 127 -4.50 17.74 -3.00
C HIS A 127 -4.96 19.17 -3.28
N GLN A 128 -6.24 19.49 -3.03
CA GLN A 128 -6.79 20.82 -3.15
C GLN A 128 -6.79 21.61 -1.84
N LEU A 129 -6.47 20.93 -0.72
CA LEU A 129 -6.36 21.56 0.59
C LEU A 129 -4.97 22.18 0.75
N ASP A 130 -4.95 23.50 0.98
CA ASP A 130 -3.70 24.18 1.31
C ASP A 130 -3.46 24.11 2.81
N PRO A 131 -2.30 23.53 3.28
CA PRO A 131 -1.97 23.46 4.70
C PRO A 131 -1.91 24.84 5.39
N LYS A 132 -1.66 25.92 4.64
CA LYS A 132 -1.56 27.28 5.16
C LYS A 132 -2.90 27.97 5.34
N THR A 133 -3.86 27.71 4.42
CA THR A 133 -5.15 28.38 4.38
C THR A 133 -6.29 27.54 4.92
N THR A 134 -6.16 26.22 4.91
CA THR A 134 -7.20 25.29 5.39
C THR A 134 -7.11 25.14 6.92
N PRO A 135 -8.24 25.17 7.64
CA PRO A 135 -8.24 24.89 9.08
C PRO A 135 -7.61 23.52 9.37
N ARG A 136 -6.73 23.47 10.37
CA ARG A 136 -6.01 22.23 10.75
C ARG A 136 -6.96 21.06 10.99
N GLY A 137 -8.12 21.29 11.56
CA GLY A 137 -9.12 20.26 11.82
C GLY A 137 -9.66 19.61 10.54
N LYS A 138 -9.95 20.38 9.48
CA LYS A 138 -10.40 19.83 8.19
C LYS A 138 -9.29 19.06 7.49
N TYR A 139 -8.07 19.55 7.54
CA TYR A 139 -6.92 18.88 6.95
C TYR A 139 -6.65 17.54 7.64
N LEU A 140 -6.61 17.52 8.97
CA LEU A 140 -6.43 16.29 9.74
C LEU A 140 -7.57 15.29 9.51
N LEU A 141 -8.81 15.76 9.43
CA LEU A 141 -9.96 14.90 9.13
C LEU A 141 -9.83 14.28 7.73
N ALA A 142 -9.42 15.05 6.74
CA ALA A 142 -9.22 14.56 5.38
C ALA A 142 -8.10 13.52 5.31
N VAL A 143 -6.97 13.76 5.97
CA VAL A 143 -5.83 12.83 6.03
C VAL A 143 -6.22 11.54 6.75
N THR A 144 -6.79 11.64 7.95
CA THR A 144 -7.21 10.46 8.73
C THR A 144 -8.32 9.68 8.02
N GLY A 145 -9.33 10.35 7.49
CA GLY A 145 -10.40 9.71 6.74
C GLY A 145 -9.90 8.96 5.51
N SER A 146 -8.97 9.55 4.74
CA SER A 146 -8.36 8.90 3.59
C SER A 146 -7.52 7.67 4.01
N ALA A 147 -6.79 7.75 5.11
CA ALA A 147 -6.01 6.64 5.63
C ALA A 147 -6.89 5.50 6.15
N PHE A 148 -8.01 5.82 6.81
CA PHE A 148 -8.97 4.81 7.30
C PHE A 148 -9.81 4.17 6.20
N SER A 149 -9.88 4.73 5.01
CA SER A 149 -10.61 4.14 3.88
C SER A 149 -9.90 2.94 3.25
N GLY A 150 -8.61 2.79 3.48
CA GLY A 150 -7.79 1.64 3.05
C GLY A 150 -7.59 0.65 4.18
#